data_ca7ce484ec12381cd1fd4d2690dcc7ae
#
_entry.id   ca7ce484ec12381cd1fd4d2690dcc7ae
#
_cell.length_a   1.000
_cell.length_b   1.000
_cell.length_c   1.000
_cell.angle_alpha   90.00
_cell.angle_beta   90.00
_cell.angle_gamma   90.00
#
_symmetry.space_group_name_H-M   'P 1'
#
loop_
_entity.id
_entity.type
_entity.pdbx_description
1 polymer ?
#
loop_
_entity_poly.entity_id
_entity_poly.type
_entity_poly.pdbx_seq_one_letter_code
_entity_poly.pdbx_strand_id
1 'polypeptide(L)'
;IQPTNDSIGMITMTIAIGDAIPACTLKIMGAEGPQDITTADIFKGKKVVLFALPGAFTPGCSKAHLPGYVVNADKIKAKGVDTIACLSVNDAFVMGAWGKAQNASEILMLADGNGELTGLLGLGLDATGFGMGQRSRRYSLVAEDGVVTQLNVEPGGEIGISAAEHMLQSL
;
A
#
# COMPACT_ATOMS: atom_id res chain seq x y z
N ILE A 1 -33.21 16.54 7.91
CA ILE A 1 -31.98 16.02 8.53
C ILE A 1 -31.12 15.39 7.45
N GLN A 2 -30.07 16.06 7.09
CA GLN A 2 -29.17 15.57 6.04
C GLN A 2 -27.71 15.50 6.44
N PRO A 3 -27.37 15.26 7.70
CA PRO A 3 -25.95 15.15 8.04
C PRO A 3 -25.29 13.90 7.43
N THR A 4 -26.08 12.93 7.08
CA THR A 4 -25.59 11.66 6.55
C THR A 4 -25.03 11.78 5.15
N ASN A 5 -25.52 12.70 4.35
CA ASN A 5 -25.07 12.85 2.96
C ASN A 5 -23.64 13.35 2.88
N ASP A 6 -23.31 14.33 3.70
CA ASP A 6 -21.97 14.89 3.71
C ASP A 6 -20.95 13.86 4.23
N SER A 7 -21.34 13.12 5.28
CA SER A 7 -20.51 12.08 5.82
C SER A 7 -20.27 10.96 4.82
N ILE A 8 -21.30 10.56 4.09
CA ILE A 8 -21.19 9.54 3.05
C ILE A 8 -20.29 10.02 1.93
N GLY A 9 -20.44 11.27 1.49
CA GLY A 9 -19.57 11.85 0.47
C GLY A 9 -18.10 11.83 0.87
N MET A 10 -17.79 12.17 2.13
CA MET A 10 -16.42 12.15 2.64
C MET A 10 -15.87 10.73 2.74
N ILE A 11 -16.68 9.76 3.17
CA ILE A 11 -16.28 8.36 3.30
C ILE A 11 -15.94 7.75 1.94
N THR A 12 -16.65 8.14 0.88
CA THR A 12 -16.47 7.59 -0.46
C THR A 12 -15.39 8.28 -1.27
N MET A 13 -14.83 9.38 -0.77
CA MET A 13 -13.76 10.08 -1.48
C MET A 13 -12.50 9.22 -1.53
N THR A 14 -12.05 8.98 -2.76
CA THR A 14 -10.81 8.26 -3.03
C THR A 14 -9.71 9.27 -3.32
N ILE A 15 -8.52 9.00 -2.83
CA ILE A 15 -7.35 9.82 -3.15
C ILE A 15 -7.16 9.88 -4.67
N ALA A 16 -6.66 10.99 -5.15
CA ALA A 16 -6.44 11.22 -6.57
C ALA A 16 -5.05 11.81 -6.82
N ILE A 17 -4.62 11.78 -8.07
CA ILE A 17 -3.38 12.44 -8.49
C ILE A 17 -3.46 13.92 -8.11
N GLY A 18 -2.41 14.42 -7.48
CA GLY A 18 -2.32 15.79 -6.97
C GLY A 18 -2.67 15.93 -5.49
N ASP A 19 -3.27 14.90 -4.90
CA ASP A 19 -3.59 14.93 -3.47
C ASP A 19 -2.37 14.58 -2.62
N ALA A 20 -2.31 15.14 -1.43
CA ALA A 20 -1.30 14.79 -0.45
C ALA A 20 -1.68 13.48 0.25
N ILE A 21 -0.68 12.67 0.56
CA ILE A 21 -0.87 11.50 1.41
C ILE A 21 -1.29 11.97 2.80
N PRO A 22 -2.38 11.46 3.38
CA PRO A 22 -2.85 11.89 4.69
C PRO A 22 -1.85 11.56 5.80
N ALA A 23 -1.83 12.39 6.84
CA ALA A 23 -1.03 12.12 8.03
C ALA A 23 -1.59 10.90 8.76
N CYS A 24 -0.72 9.92 9.02
CA CYS A 24 -1.11 8.67 9.65
C CYS A 24 0.13 8.00 10.25
N THR A 25 -0.06 7.25 11.32
CA THR A 25 1.00 6.43 11.91
C THR A 25 0.72 4.97 11.64
N LEU A 26 1.71 4.29 11.05
CA LEU A 26 1.67 2.87 10.73
C LEU A 26 2.66 2.12 11.62
N LYS A 27 2.73 0.82 11.44
CA LYS A 27 3.73 -0.02 12.11
C LYS A 27 4.62 -0.71 11.09
N ILE A 28 5.85 -0.97 11.50
CA ILE A 28 6.76 -1.89 10.81
C ILE A 28 7.36 -2.83 11.84
N MET A 29 7.84 -3.98 11.40
CA MET A 29 8.56 -4.88 12.27
C MET A 29 10.03 -4.46 12.32
N GLY A 30 10.47 -3.97 13.48
CA GLY A 30 11.86 -3.64 13.74
C GLY A 30 12.62 -4.81 14.36
N ALA A 31 13.89 -4.59 14.64
CA ALA A 31 14.77 -5.61 15.24
C ALA A 31 14.28 -6.04 16.64
N GLU A 32 13.66 -5.12 17.37
CA GLU A 32 13.20 -5.35 18.75
C GLU A 32 11.67 -5.46 18.85
N GLY A 33 10.98 -5.64 17.73
CA GLY A 33 9.53 -5.74 17.68
C GLY A 33 8.89 -4.63 16.86
N PRO A 34 7.55 -4.52 16.92
CA PRO A 34 6.84 -3.50 16.18
C PRO A 34 7.26 -2.10 16.59
N GLN A 35 7.42 -1.22 15.62
CA GLN A 35 7.73 0.18 15.86
C GLN A 35 6.90 1.08 14.96
N ASP A 36 6.69 2.32 15.40
CA ASP A 36 5.92 3.31 14.67
C ASP A 36 6.70 3.86 13.50
N ILE A 37 5.98 4.16 12.42
CA ILE A 37 6.47 4.93 11.30
C ILE A 37 5.33 5.83 10.80
N THR A 38 5.60 7.11 10.64
CA THR A 38 4.59 8.04 10.15
C THR A 38 4.61 8.13 8.63
N THR A 39 3.51 8.58 8.04
CA THR A 39 3.50 8.85 6.60
C THR A 39 4.50 9.93 6.23
N ALA A 40 4.75 10.91 7.10
CA ALA A 40 5.80 11.90 6.88
C ALA A 40 7.18 11.24 6.79
N ASP A 41 7.49 10.27 7.66
CA ASP A 41 8.76 9.53 7.62
C ASP A 41 8.95 8.78 6.31
N ILE A 42 7.86 8.25 5.77
CA ILE A 42 7.90 7.44 4.55
C ILE A 42 8.05 8.32 3.31
N PHE A 43 7.27 9.39 3.22
CA PHE A 43 7.05 10.10 1.96
C PHE A 43 7.77 11.43 1.83
N LYS A 44 8.07 12.13 2.94
CA LYS A 44 8.59 13.49 2.85
C LYS A 44 9.96 13.54 2.19
N GLY A 45 10.08 14.36 1.15
CA GLY A 45 11.33 14.56 0.42
C GLY A 45 11.78 13.36 -0.41
N LYS A 46 10.89 12.37 -0.62
CA LYS A 46 11.25 11.12 -1.30
C LYS A 46 10.29 10.82 -2.43
N LYS A 47 10.80 10.10 -3.43
CA LYS A 47 9.96 9.46 -4.45
C LYS A 47 9.69 8.03 -4.02
N VAL A 48 8.43 7.71 -3.80
CA VAL A 48 8.00 6.44 -3.24
C VAL A 48 7.06 5.73 -4.22
N VAL A 49 7.33 4.46 -4.46
CA VAL A 49 6.37 3.55 -5.09
C VAL A 49 5.72 2.75 -3.97
N LEU A 50 4.41 2.91 -3.84
CA LEU A 50 3.61 2.16 -2.87
C LEU A 50 2.69 1.22 -3.63
N PHE A 51 2.67 -0.05 -3.25
CA PHE A 51 1.66 -0.98 -3.73
C PHE A 51 0.94 -1.59 -2.53
N ALA A 52 -0.34 -1.83 -2.71
CA ALA A 52 -1.20 -2.37 -1.65
C ALA A 52 -2.02 -3.53 -2.17
N LEU A 53 -2.43 -4.38 -1.26
CA LEU A 53 -3.07 -5.64 -1.58
C LEU A 53 -3.97 -6.10 -0.44
N PRO A 54 -4.92 -7.01 -0.71
CA PRO A 54 -5.90 -7.44 0.30
C PRO A 54 -5.32 -8.19 1.50
N GLY A 55 -4.20 -8.88 1.35
CA GLY A 55 -3.66 -9.56 2.53
C GLY A 55 -2.37 -10.31 2.30
N ALA A 56 -1.49 -10.24 3.31
CA ALA A 56 -0.29 -11.07 3.39
C ALA A 56 -0.68 -12.55 3.36
N PHE A 57 0.17 -13.37 2.76
CA PHE A 57 -0.01 -14.82 2.63
C PHE A 57 -1.23 -15.27 1.81
N THR A 58 -1.99 -14.36 1.22
CA THR A 58 -3.07 -14.74 0.30
C THR A 58 -2.49 -15.10 -1.07
N PRO A 59 -3.18 -15.93 -1.87
CA PRO A 59 -2.55 -16.50 -3.08
C PRO A 59 -2.02 -15.51 -4.10
N GLY A 60 -2.82 -14.58 -4.58
CA GLY A 60 -2.38 -13.60 -5.59
C GLY A 60 -1.29 -12.66 -5.07
N CYS A 61 -1.42 -12.24 -3.82
CA CYS A 61 -0.47 -11.35 -3.18
C CYS A 61 0.89 -12.02 -3.01
N SER A 62 0.91 -13.31 -2.64
CA SER A 62 2.13 -14.07 -2.37
C SER A 62 2.76 -14.67 -3.61
N LYS A 63 1.97 -14.95 -4.67
CA LYS A 63 2.47 -15.62 -5.88
C LYS A 63 2.93 -14.66 -6.96
N ALA A 64 2.34 -13.47 -7.01
CA ALA A 64 2.58 -12.56 -8.12
C ALA A 64 2.85 -11.11 -7.71
N HIS A 65 2.03 -10.51 -6.85
CA HIS A 65 2.12 -9.08 -6.59
C HIS A 65 3.42 -8.70 -5.87
N LEU A 66 3.63 -9.21 -4.66
CA LEU A 66 4.87 -8.96 -3.92
C LEU A 66 6.11 -9.50 -4.65
N PRO A 67 6.12 -10.76 -5.15
CA PRO A 67 7.28 -11.26 -5.86
C PRO A 67 7.68 -10.42 -7.07
N GLY A 68 6.72 -9.89 -7.80
CA GLY A 68 6.98 -9.00 -8.95
C GLY A 68 7.77 -7.77 -8.55
N TYR A 69 7.42 -7.13 -7.44
CA TYR A 69 8.15 -5.99 -6.92
C TYR A 69 9.52 -6.38 -6.35
N VAL A 70 9.62 -7.52 -5.71
CA VAL A 70 10.91 -8.02 -5.22
C VAL A 70 11.91 -8.23 -6.35
N VAL A 71 11.47 -8.90 -7.42
CA VAL A 71 12.32 -9.19 -8.58
C VAL A 71 12.73 -7.90 -9.30
N ASN A 72 11.85 -6.92 -9.37
CA ASN A 72 12.08 -5.68 -10.12
C ASN A 72 12.57 -4.51 -9.24
N ALA A 73 12.85 -4.75 -7.96
CA ALA A 73 13.17 -3.68 -7.01
C ALA A 73 14.35 -2.82 -7.49
N ASP A 74 15.44 -3.45 -7.94
CA ASP A 74 16.61 -2.71 -8.40
C ASP A 74 16.31 -1.86 -9.62
N LYS A 75 15.51 -2.39 -10.56
CA LYS A 75 15.12 -1.66 -11.78
C LYS A 75 14.25 -0.46 -11.44
N ILE A 76 13.34 -0.61 -10.49
CA ILE A 76 12.47 0.47 -10.04
C ILE A 76 13.30 1.57 -9.38
N LYS A 77 14.19 1.18 -8.47
CA LYS A 77 15.07 2.14 -7.78
C LYS A 77 16.01 2.86 -8.75
N ALA A 78 16.49 2.17 -9.79
CA ALA A 78 17.34 2.75 -10.81
C ALA A 78 16.64 3.89 -11.58
N LYS A 79 15.32 3.97 -11.53
CA LYS A 79 14.54 5.04 -12.14
C LYS A 79 14.31 6.24 -11.22
N GLY A 80 15.05 6.32 -10.12
CA GLY A 80 14.99 7.45 -9.19
C GLY A 80 14.04 7.28 -8.04
N VAL A 81 13.55 6.07 -7.81
CA VAL A 81 12.67 5.75 -6.67
C VAL A 81 13.51 5.51 -5.43
N ASP A 82 13.23 6.26 -4.37
CA ASP A 82 13.96 6.13 -3.10
C ASP A 82 13.49 4.95 -2.28
N THR A 83 12.18 4.70 -2.26
CA THR A 83 11.56 3.67 -1.44
C THR A 83 10.48 2.93 -2.21
N ILE A 84 10.48 1.60 -2.08
CA ILE A 84 9.37 0.76 -2.52
C ILE A 84 8.71 0.22 -1.25
N ALA A 85 7.41 0.45 -1.10
CA ALA A 85 6.67 0.05 0.08
C ALA A 85 5.47 -0.82 -0.29
N CYS A 86 5.21 -1.81 0.57
CA CYS A 86 4.04 -2.68 0.47
C CYS A 86 3.12 -2.40 1.65
N LEU A 87 1.85 -2.13 1.38
CA LEU A 87 0.85 -1.82 2.40
C LEU A 87 -0.22 -2.91 2.42
N SER A 88 -0.57 -3.36 3.61
CA SER A 88 -1.69 -4.28 3.80
C SER A 88 -2.36 -4.04 5.14
N VAL A 89 -3.65 -4.36 5.22
CA VAL A 89 -4.41 -4.35 6.49
C VAL A 89 -4.10 -5.66 7.22
N ASN A 90 -2.87 -5.72 7.71
CA ASN A 90 -2.32 -6.80 8.53
C ASN A 90 -1.46 -6.15 9.62
N ASP A 91 -1.24 -6.87 10.70
CA ASP A 91 -0.38 -6.36 11.76
C ASP A 91 1.11 -6.47 11.42
N ALA A 92 1.95 -5.84 12.22
CA ALA A 92 3.39 -5.81 11.98
C ALA A 92 4.05 -7.19 12.07
N PHE A 93 3.54 -8.07 12.93
CA PHE A 93 4.07 -9.43 13.06
C PHE A 93 3.87 -10.20 11.76
N VAL A 94 2.68 -10.12 11.20
CA VAL A 94 2.34 -10.78 9.94
C VAL A 94 3.15 -10.19 8.78
N MET A 95 3.22 -8.87 8.69
CA MET A 95 3.96 -8.21 7.62
C MET A 95 5.46 -8.49 7.70
N GLY A 96 6.03 -8.55 8.90
CA GLY A 96 7.41 -8.92 9.10
C GLY A 96 7.70 -10.35 8.65
N ALA A 97 6.86 -11.29 9.06
CA ALA A 97 6.99 -12.70 8.67
C ALA A 97 6.83 -12.91 7.17
N TRP A 98 5.87 -12.21 6.57
CA TRP A 98 5.63 -12.31 5.12
C TRP A 98 6.81 -11.75 4.32
N GLY A 99 7.34 -10.61 4.73
CA GLY A 99 8.52 -10.03 4.11
C GLY A 99 9.72 -10.97 4.13
N LYS A 100 9.95 -11.66 5.26
CA LYS A 100 11.01 -12.67 5.38
C LYS A 100 10.75 -13.86 4.47
N ALA A 101 9.54 -14.39 4.47
CA ALA A 101 9.16 -15.53 3.65
C ALA A 101 9.32 -15.25 2.15
N GLN A 102 9.17 -14.01 1.74
CA GLN A 102 9.23 -13.58 0.34
C GLN A 102 10.60 -13.01 -0.05
N ASN A 103 11.57 -13.00 0.85
CA ASN A 103 12.89 -12.38 0.63
C ASN A 103 12.77 -10.91 0.18
N ALA A 104 11.89 -10.18 0.84
CA ALA A 104 11.52 -8.81 0.47
C ALA A 104 12.32 -7.76 1.23
N SER A 105 13.62 -7.96 1.45
CA SER A 105 14.46 -7.04 2.22
C SER A 105 14.55 -5.63 1.61
N GLU A 106 14.34 -5.51 0.30
CA GLU A 106 14.35 -4.23 -0.41
C GLU A 106 13.00 -3.50 -0.39
N ILE A 107 11.98 -4.12 0.19
CA ILE A 107 10.62 -3.59 0.25
C ILE A 107 10.32 -3.20 1.71
N LEU A 108 9.85 -1.96 1.91
CA LEU A 108 9.38 -1.51 3.20
C LEU A 108 7.99 -2.11 3.46
N MET A 109 7.89 -3.03 4.40
CA MET A 109 6.65 -3.74 4.69
C MET A 109 5.83 -2.97 5.72
N LEU A 110 4.81 -2.25 5.26
CA LEU A 110 3.98 -1.39 6.10
C LEU A 110 2.74 -2.12 6.60
N ALA A 111 2.55 -2.09 7.89
CA ALA A 111 1.40 -2.70 8.56
C ALA A 111 0.34 -1.63 8.87
N ASP A 112 -0.77 -1.67 8.15
CA ASP A 112 -1.95 -0.84 8.40
C ASP A 112 -3.00 -1.68 9.14
N GLY A 113 -2.60 -2.23 10.30
CA GLY A 113 -3.38 -3.23 11.02
C GLY A 113 -4.78 -2.80 11.39
N ASN A 114 -4.99 -1.53 11.67
CA ASN A 114 -6.31 -0.97 11.98
C ASN A 114 -7.05 -0.47 10.76
N GLY A 115 -6.45 -0.53 9.57
CA GLY A 115 -7.08 -0.04 8.34
C GLY A 115 -7.20 1.48 8.27
N GLU A 116 -6.47 2.20 9.10
CA GLU A 116 -6.61 3.66 9.21
C GLU A 116 -6.19 4.37 7.93
N LEU A 117 -4.99 4.11 7.44
CA LEU A 117 -4.53 4.74 6.20
C LEU A 117 -5.36 4.30 5.01
N THR A 118 -5.67 3.01 4.92
CA THR A 118 -6.54 2.48 3.86
C THR A 118 -7.88 3.20 3.81
N GLY A 119 -8.48 3.45 4.97
CA GLY A 119 -9.72 4.21 5.08
C GLY A 119 -9.57 5.67 4.67
N LEU A 120 -8.49 6.32 5.10
CA LEU A 120 -8.20 7.71 4.75
C LEU A 120 -7.95 7.88 3.24
N LEU A 121 -7.37 6.88 2.60
CA LEU A 121 -7.16 6.90 1.14
C LEU A 121 -8.44 6.61 0.35
N GLY A 122 -9.49 6.12 1.01
CA GLY A 122 -10.72 5.72 0.33
C GLY A 122 -10.57 4.45 -0.51
N LEU A 123 -9.63 3.58 -0.15
CA LEU A 123 -9.28 2.37 -0.91
C LEU A 123 -9.56 1.10 -0.11
N GLY A 124 -10.56 1.13 0.76
CA GLY A 124 -11.00 -0.02 1.52
C GLY A 124 -11.69 -1.07 0.66
N LEU A 125 -11.60 -2.31 1.09
CA LEU A 125 -12.26 -3.46 0.48
C LEU A 125 -12.98 -4.24 1.56
N ASP A 126 -14.26 -4.50 1.35
CA ASP A 126 -15.01 -5.38 2.23
C ASP A 126 -14.76 -6.83 1.81
N ALA A 127 -13.91 -7.52 2.54
CA ALA A 127 -13.58 -8.92 2.32
C ALA A 127 -14.28 -9.84 3.31
N THR A 128 -15.39 -9.39 3.89
CA THR A 128 -16.17 -10.16 4.85
C THR A 128 -16.62 -11.51 4.29
N GLY A 129 -16.97 -11.56 3.01
CA GLY A 129 -17.37 -12.79 2.34
C GLY A 129 -16.29 -13.87 2.32
N PHE A 130 -15.03 -13.48 2.49
CA PHE A 130 -13.90 -14.41 2.59
C PHE A 130 -13.44 -14.62 4.04
N GLY A 131 -14.18 -14.11 5.01
CA GLY A 131 -13.79 -14.18 6.41
C GLY A 131 -12.62 -13.29 6.77
N MET A 132 -12.36 -12.26 5.98
CA MET A 132 -11.19 -11.39 6.13
C MET A 132 -11.52 -9.99 6.64
N GLY A 133 -12.80 -9.63 6.71
CA GLY A 133 -13.24 -8.32 7.20
C GLY A 133 -12.85 -7.19 6.26
N GLN A 134 -12.53 -6.05 6.85
CA GLN A 134 -12.12 -4.88 6.07
C GLN A 134 -10.64 -4.98 5.68
N ARG A 135 -10.38 -4.84 4.40
CA ARG A 135 -9.04 -4.95 3.81
C ARG A 135 -8.78 -3.79 2.85
N SER A 136 -7.66 -3.84 2.14
CA SER A 136 -7.32 -2.87 1.11
C SER A 136 -7.68 -3.40 -0.27
N ARG A 137 -8.13 -2.50 -1.14
CA ARG A 137 -8.15 -2.78 -2.58
C ARG A 137 -6.70 -2.98 -3.06
N ARG A 138 -6.56 -3.58 -4.22
CA ARG A 138 -5.26 -3.78 -4.87
C ARG A 138 -4.95 -2.57 -5.73
N TYR A 139 -3.82 -1.93 -5.47
CA TYR A 139 -3.41 -0.76 -6.23
C TYR A 139 -1.90 -0.54 -6.15
N SER A 140 -1.40 0.34 -7.01
CA SER A 140 -0.07 0.94 -6.87
C SER A 140 -0.19 2.45 -7.03
N LEU A 141 0.73 3.18 -6.43
CA LEU A 141 0.82 4.62 -6.63
C LEU A 141 2.28 5.07 -6.57
N VAL A 142 2.52 6.23 -7.13
CA VAL A 142 3.79 6.96 -6.97
C VAL A 142 3.47 8.24 -6.24
N ALA A 143 4.25 8.57 -5.24
CA ALA A 143 4.19 9.86 -4.56
C ALA A 143 5.56 10.51 -4.57
N GLU A 144 5.60 11.81 -4.82
CA GLU A 144 6.81 12.61 -4.76
C GLU A 144 6.62 13.68 -3.70
N ASP A 145 7.48 13.65 -2.68
CA ASP A 145 7.38 14.54 -1.52
C ASP A 145 5.95 14.55 -0.93
N GLY A 146 5.36 13.37 -0.79
CA GLY A 146 4.04 13.20 -0.18
C GLY A 146 2.84 13.54 -1.07
N VAL A 147 3.05 13.87 -2.33
CA VAL A 147 1.96 14.17 -3.27
C VAL A 147 1.86 13.05 -4.32
N VAL A 148 0.66 12.54 -4.51
CA VAL A 148 0.40 11.46 -5.48
C VAL A 148 0.59 11.97 -6.90
N THR A 149 1.49 11.32 -7.65
CA THR A 149 1.74 11.66 -9.06
C THR A 149 1.24 10.58 -10.02
N GLN A 150 0.98 9.38 -9.50
CA GLN A 150 0.43 8.28 -10.29
C GLN A 150 -0.42 7.39 -9.39
N LEU A 151 -1.54 6.89 -9.91
CA LEU A 151 -2.44 6.02 -9.15
C LEU A 151 -3.05 4.97 -10.10
N ASN A 152 -2.87 3.71 -9.77
CA ASN A 152 -3.33 2.57 -10.57
C ASN A 152 -4.12 1.62 -9.68
N VAL A 153 -5.43 1.76 -9.66
CA VAL A 153 -6.33 0.93 -8.85
C VAL A 153 -6.91 -0.18 -9.71
N GLU A 154 -6.72 -1.43 -9.29
CA GLU A 154 -7.31 -2.56 -10.00
C GLU A 154 -8.84 -2.53 -9.87
N PRO A 155 -9.57 -2.77 -10.96
CA PRO A 155 -11.03 -2.80 -10.88
C PRO A 155 -11.58 -3.98 -10.10
N GLY A 156 -10.80 -5.06 -9.97
CA GLY A 156 -11.18 -6.26 -9.24
C GLY A 156 -10.00 -6.86 -8.50
N GLY A 157 -9.91 -8.18 -8.49
CA GLY A 157 -8.84 -8.90 -7.79
C GLY A 157 -7.61 -9.20 -8.63
N GLU A 158 -7.63 -8.88 -9.90
CA GLU A 158 -6.53 -9.14 -10.82
C GLU A 158 -5.29 -8.30 -10.51
N ILE A 159 -4.15 -8.73 -11.05
CA ILE A 159 -2.87 -8.05 -10.93
C ILE A 159 -2.43 -7.65 -12.34
N GLY A 160 -2.75 -6.44 -12.74
CA GLY A 160 -2.42 -5.88 -14.05
C GLY A 160 -1.76 -4.53 -13.91
N ILE A 161 -2.57 -3.49 -13.82
CA ILE A 161 -2.08 -2.10 -13.76
C ILE A 161 -1.35 -1.77 -12.45
N SER A 162 -1.54 -2.55 -11.39
CA SER A 162 -0.82 -2.38 -10.12
C SER A 162 0.48 -3.16 -10.06
N ALA A 163 0.79 -3.98 -11.05
CA ALA A 163 1.97 -4.83 -11.07
C ALA A 163 3.26 -4.04 -11.28
N ALA A 164 4.38 -4.64 -10.88
CA ALA A 164 5.70 -4.03 -11.00
C ALA A 164 6.07 -3.73 -12.46
N GLU A 165 5.69 -4.60 -13.38
CA GLU A 165 5.96 -4.42 -14.81
C GLU A 165 5.27 -3.18 -15.34
N HIS A 166 4.01 -2.95 -14.96
CA HIS A 166 3.29 -1.75 -15.34
C HIS A 166 3.94 -0.51 -14.75
N MET A 167 4.34 -0.60 -13.49
CA MET A 167 5.03 0.50 -12.80
C MET A 167 6.32 0.87 -13.52
N LEU A 168 7.13 -0.12 -13.92
CA LEU A 168 8.38 0.13 -14.65
C LEU A 168 8.17 0.85 -15.97
N GLN A 169 7.08 0.55 -16.68
CA GLN A 169 6.78 1.21 -17.95
C GLN A 169 6.37 2.67 -17.78
N SER A 170 5.81 3.02 -16.62
CA SER A 170 5.26 4.35 -16.37
C SER A 170 6.18 5.26 -15.56
N LEU A 171 7.31 4.75 -15.06
CA LEU A 171 8.30 5.54 -14.33
C LEU A 171 9.24 6.35 -15.24
#